data_078da81c8bcc1d3c2719a6f414c99bcb
#
_entry.id   078da81c8bcc1d3c2719a6f414c99bcb
#
_cell.length_a   1.000
_cell.length_b   1.000
_cell.length_c   1.000
_cell.angle_alpha   90.00
_cell.angle_beta   90.00
_cell.angle_gamma   90.00
#
_symmetry.space_group_name_H-M   'P 1'
#
loop_
_entity.id
_entity.type
_entity.pdbx_description
1 polymer ?
#
loop_
_entity_poly.entity_id
_entity_poly.type
_entity_poly.pdbx_seq_one_letter_code
_entity_poly.pdbx_strand_id
1 'polypeptide(L)'
;ALSSAASDVYKRQIYICGKVFKWLKKMGGLSVMKERNEEKAKILYDFLDQSKLFKGTVRKEDRSLMNVPFVTGDAELDAKFVKEATAAGFVNLKGHRTVGGMRASIYNAMPIEGVEKLVEFMKKFEKENA
;
A
#
# COMPACT_ATOMS: atom_id res chain seq x y z
N ALA A 1 31.91 -21.45 11.74
CA ALA A 1 31.56 -20.01 11.82
C ALA A 1 30.40 -19.67 10.88
N LEU A 2 30.41 -20.11 9.60
CA LEU A 2 29.30 -19.89 8.66
C LEU A 2 28.01 -20.59 9.06
N SER A 3 28.09 -21.80 9.66
CA SER A 3 26.92 -22.55 10.15
C SER A 3 26.22 -21.87 11.33
N SER A 4 26.99 -21.26 12.25
CA SER A 4 26.38 -20.54 13.38
C SER A 4 25.68 -19.24 12.94
N ALA A 5 26.28 -18.48 12.02
CA ALA A 5 25.69 -17.27 11.47
C ALA A 5 24.36 -17.55 10.73
N ALA A 6 24.32 -18.59 9.90
CA ALA A 6 23.07 -19.03 9.25
C ALA A 6 21.99 -19.45 10.26
N SER A 7 22.37 -20.23 11.27
CA SER A 7 21.47 -20.64 12.36
C SER A 7 20.89 -19.44 13.12
N ASP A 8 21.68 -18.41 13.38
CA ASP A 8 21.22 -17.21 14.10
C ASP A 8 20.26 -16.38 13.27
N VAL A 9 20.44 -16.30 11.95
CA VAL A 9 19.49 -15.65 11.03
C VAL A 9 18.13 -16.34 11.10
N TYR A 10 18.05 -17.66 11.00
CA TYR A 10 16.78 -18.40 11.07
C TYR A 10 16.10 -18.27 12.44
N LYS A 11 16.86 -18.34 13.52
CA LYS A 11 16.33 -18.15 14.89
C LYS A 11 15.71 -16.76 15.05
N ARG A 12 16.37 -15.72 14.53
CA ARG A 12 15.88 -14.35 14.55
C ARG A 12 14.59 -14.21 13.76
N GLN A 13 14.52 -14.79 12.56
CA GLN A 13 13.33 -14.77 11.73
C GLN A 13 12.13 -15.45 12.43
N ILE A 14 12.32 -16.64 12.99
CA ILE A 14 11.30 -17.37 13.75
C ILE A 14 10.81 -16.54 14.94
N TYR A 15 11.74 -15.91 15.67
CA TYR A 15 11.40 -15.05 16.80
C TYR A 15 10.54 -13.86 16.38
N ILE A 16 10.93 -13.15 15.29
CA ILE A 16 10.17 -12.01 14.77
C ILE A 16 8.80 -12.45 14.27
N CYS A 17 8.71 -13.54 13.51
CA CYS A 17 7.43 -14.11 13.07
C CYS A 17 6.52 -14.43 14.27
N GLY A 18 7.07 -15.02 15.33
CA GLY A 18 6.34 -15.29 16.57
C GLY A 18 5.78 -14.01 17.22
N LYS A 19 6.52 -12.89 17.17
CA LYS A 19 6.02 -11.58 17.65
C LYS A 19 4.86 -11.08 16.78
N VAL A 20 4.98 -11.18 15.45
CA VAL A 20 3.92 -10.78 14.52
C VAL A 20 2.66 -11.62 14.75
N PHE A 21 2.77 -12.93 14.91
CA PHE A 21 1.62 -13.79 15.19
C PHE A 21 0.93 -13.47 16.52
N LYS A 22 1.71 -13.17 17.57
CA LYS A 22 1.16 -12.71 18.85
C LYS A 22 0.44 -11.39 18.72
N TRP A 23 0.99 -10.46 17.93
CA TRP A 23 0.34 -9.18 17.61
C TRP A 23 -0.99 -9.40 16.85
N LEU A 24 -1.01 -10.22 15.78
CA LEU A 24 -2.23 -10.57 15.06
C LEU A 24 -3.30 -11.16 15.96
N LYS A 25 -2.91 -12.10 16.84
CA LYS A 25 -3.82 -12.70 17.83
C LYS A 25 -4.40 -11.66 18.79
N LYS A 26 -3.56 -10.73 19.28
CA LYS A 26 -3.98 -9.62 20.15
C LYS A 26 -4.94 -8.66 19.44
N MET A 27 -4.78 -8.47 18.12
CA MET A 27 -5.65 -7.62 17.30
C MET A 27 -7.02 -8.23 16.98
N GLY A 28 -7.31 -9.44 17.43
CA GLY A 28 -8.57 -10.14 17.20
C GLY A 28 -8.49 -11.28 16.18
N GLY A 29 -7.28 -11.63 15.74
CA GLY A 29 -7.03 -12.76 14.84
C GLY A 29 -7.21 -12.41 13.34
N LEU A 30 -7.27 -13.45 12.51
CA LEU A 30 -7.27 -13.31 11.05
C LEU A 30 -8.57 -12.72 10.51
N SER A 31 -9.72 -13.03 11.12
CA SER A 31 -11.01 -12.49 10.69
C SER A 31 -11.07 -10.98 10.81
N VAL A 32 -10.68 -10.44 11.98
CA VAL A 32 -10.62 -8.99 12.20
C VAL A 32 -9.60 -8.32 11.28
N MET A 33 -8.46 -8.97 11.05
CA MET A 33 -7.45 -8.44 10.13
C MET A 33 -7.95 -8.42 8.69
N LYS A 34 -8.70 -9.44 8.27
CA LYS A 34 -9.34 -9.50 6.95
C LYS A 34 -10.31 -8.32 6.77
N GLU A 35 -11.24 -8.13 7.70
CA GLU A 35 -12.20 -7.02 7.66
C GLU A 35 -11.52 -5.66 7.53
N ARG A 36 -10.48 -5.40 8.34
CA ARG A 36 -9.68 -4.17 8.26
C ARG A 36 -8.99 -3.99 6.90
N ASN A 37 -8.47 -5.07 6.33
CA ASN A 37 -7.81 -4.99 5.03
C ASN A 37 -8.81 -4.76 3.89
N GLU A 38 -9.97 -5.40 3.96
CA GLU A 38 -11.07 -5.17 3.02
C GLU A 38 -11.55 -3.71 3.07
N GLU A 39 -11.74 -3.15 4.27
CA GLU A 39 -12.13 -1.76 4.46
C GLU A 39 -11.09 -0.78 3.89
N LYS A 40 -9.81 -0.96 4.22
CA LYS A 40 -8.71 -0.14 3.66
C LYS A 40 -8.67 -0.18 2.14
N ALA A 41 -8.73 -1.40 1.58
CA ALA A 41 -8.69 -1.59 0.14
C ALA A 41 -9.91 -0.96 -0.54
N LYS A 42 -11.10 -1.10 0.07
CA LYS A 42 -12.33 -0.51 -0.43
C LYS A 42 -12.24 1.02 -0.53
N ILE A 43 -11.75 1.71 0.49
CA ILE A 43 -11.58 3.17 0.50
C ILE A 43 -10.75 3.61 -0.71
N LEU A 44 -9.62 2.96 -0.97
CA LEU A 44 -8.73 3.34 -2.07
C LEU A 44 -9.29 2.95 -3.44
N TYR A 45 -9.84 1.74 -3.59
CA TYR A 45 -10.40 1.29 -4.86
C TYR A 45 -11.69 2.02 -5.25
N ASP A 46 -12.56 2.35 -4.29
CA ASP A 46 -13.76 3.16 -4.56
C ASP A 46 -13.38 4.55 -5.11
N PHE A 47 -12.31 5.15 -4.59
CA PHE A 47 -11.78 6.39 -5.14
C PHE A 47 -11.22 6.19 -6.56
N LEU A 48 -10.37 5.18 -6.78
CA LEU A 48 -9.77 4.92 -8.09
C LEU A 48 -10.81 4.62 -9.17
N ASP A 49 -11.90 3.94 -8.80
CA ASP A 49 -12.98 3.60 -9.75
C ASP A 49 -13.84 4.83 -10.14
N GLN A 50 -13.81 5.90 -9.35
CA GLN A 50 -14.55 7.15 -9.59
C GLN A 50 -13.66 8.29 -10.11
N SER A 51 -12.36 8.20 -9.91
CA SER A 51 -11.41 9.23 -10.33
C SER A 51 -11.35 9.38 -11.85
N LYS A 52 -11.27 10.62 -12.31
CA LYS A 52 -11.06 10.96 -13.72
C LYS A 52 -9.59 10.90 -14.12
N LEU A 53 -8.70 11.17 -13.15
CA LEU A 53 -7.25 11.23 -13.34
C LEU A 53 -6.58 9.91 -13.04
N PHE A 54 -6.84 9.32 -11.87
CA PHE A 54 -6.19 8.10 -11.42
C PHE A 54 -6.94 6.85 -11.87
N LYS A 55 -6.21 5.86 -12.36
CA LYS A 55 -6.78 4.59 -12.82
C LYS A 55 -6.05 3.40 -12.20
N GLY A 56 -6.80 2.48 -11.61
CA GLY A 56 -6.25 1.18 -11.19
C GLY A 56 -5.84 0.36 -12.42
N THR A 57 -4.67 -0.29 -12.36
CA THR A 57 -4.12 -1.06 -13.49
C THR A 57 -4.54 -2.53 -13.47
N VAL A 58 -5.22 -2.99 -12.42
CA VAL A 58 -5.60 -4.39 -12.22
C VAL A 58 -7.11 -4.56 -12.36
N ARG A 59 -7.54 -5.63 -13.03
CA ARG A 59 -8.96 -6.00 -13.15
C ARG A 59 -9.57 -6.21 -11.77
N LYS A 60 -10.88 -5.92 -11.63
CA LYS A 60 -11.56 -5.93 -10.31
C LYS A 60 -11.46 -7.28 -9.60
N GLU A 61 -11.56 -8.37 -10.33
CA GLU A 61 -11.48 -9.74 -9.82
C GLU A 61 -10.08 -10.15 -9.32
N ASP A 62 -9.03 -9.46 -9.79
CA ASP A 62 -7.63 -9.77 -9.48
C ASP A 62 -7.00 -8.77 -8.49
N ARG A 63 -7.79 -7.87 -7.92
CA ARG A 63 -7.31 -6.81 -7.03
C ARG A 63 -6.73 -7.33 -5.72
N SER A 64 -5.51 -6.89 -5.40
CA SER A 64 -4.87 -7.18 -4.11
C SER A 64 -5.39 -6.24 -3.02
N LEU A 65 -5.60 -6.78 -1.82
CA LEU A 65 -5.90 -5.98 -0.62
C LEU A 65 -4.65 -5.33 0.00
N MET A 66 -3.45 -5.67 -0.49
CA MET A 66 -2.17 -5.25 0.11
C MET A 66 -1.38 -4.30 -0.76
N ASN A 67 -1.39 -4.50 -2.09
CA ASN A 67 -0.67 -3.68 -3.06
C ASN A 67 -1.65 -3.18 -4.11
N VAL A 68 -1.85 -1.89 -4.15
CA VAL A 68 -2.76 -1.22 -5.07
C VAL A 68 -1.95 -0.43 -6.10
N PRO A 69 -1.71 -0.97 -7.30
CA PRO A 69 -1.05 -0.24 -8.38
C PRO A 69 -2.05 0.66 -9.11
N PHE A 70 -1.60 1.86 -9.47
CA PHE A 70 -2.38 2.85 -10.19
C PHE A 70 -1.50 3.78 -11.01
N VAL A 71 -2.09 4.47 -11.98
CA VAL A 71 -1.43 5.41 -12.90
C VAL A 71 -2.34 6.60 -13.16
N THR A 72 -1.78 7.71 -13.67
CA THR A 72 -2.57 8.81 -14.25
C THR A 72 -2.75 8.63 -15.77
N GLY A 73 -1.96 7.80 -16.39
CA GLY A 73 -1.89 7.67 -17.86
C GLY A 73 -0.87 8.59 -18.51
N ASP A 74 -0.23 9.47 -17.74
CA ASP A 74 0.85 10.36 -18.15
C ASP A 74 2.05 10.15 -17.22
N ALA A 75 3.21 9.80 -17.80
CA ALA A 75 4.42 9.50 -17.03
C ALA A 75 5.01 10.74 -16.31
N GLU A 76 4.85 11.93 -16.86
CA GLU A 76 5.30 13.17 -16.23
C GLU A 76 4.42 13.50 -15.02
N LEU A 77 3.13 13.28 -15.17
CA LEU A 77 2.16 13.49 -14.08
C LEU A 77 2.32 12.46 -12.97
N ASP A 78 2.60 11.20 -13.32
CA ASP A 78 2.97 10.16 -12.34
C ASP A 78 4.21 10.57 -11.53
N ALA A 79 5.25 11.08 -12.21
CA ALA A 79 6.47 11.55 -11.56
C ALA A 79 6.22 12.77 -10.67
N LYS A 80 5.40 13.72 -11.12
CA LYS A 80 4.97 14.89 -10.34
C LYS A 80 4.22 14.47 -9.08
N PHE A 81 3.25 13.56 -9.21
CA PHE A 81 2.50 13.04 -8.07
C PHE A 81 3.42 12.40 -7.04
N VAL A 82 4.34 11.51 -7.44
CA VAL A 82 5.29 10.86 -6.53
C VAL A 82 6.17 11.88 -5.80
N LYS A 83 6.63 12.92 -6.49
CA LYS A 83 7.44 13.99 -5.91
C LYS A 83 6.67 14.78 -4.85
N GLU A 84 5.46 15.23 -5.18
CA GLU A 84 4.61 16.01 -4.27
C GLU A 84 4.13 15.18 -3.09
N ALA A 85 3.73 13.93 -3.32
CA ALA A 85 3.36 12.99 -2.28
C ALA A 85 4.51 12.73 -1.29
N THR A 86 5.75 12.58 -1.81
CA THR A 86 6.94 12.43 -0.96
C THR A 86 7.18 13.66 -0.11
N ALA A 87 7.03 14.86 -0.67
CA ALA A 87 7.12 16.12 0.07
C ALA A 87 6.03 16.26 1.15
N ALA A 88 4.85 15.68 0.89
CA ALA A 88 3.73 15.63 1.85
C ALA A 88 3.87 14.50 2.91
N GLY A 89 4.97 13.73 2.89
CA GLY A 89 5.25 12.67 3.87
C GLY A 89 4.80 11.27 3.47
N PHE A 90 4.26 11.08 2.26
CA PHE A 90 3.95 9.75 1.73
C PHE A 90 5.19 9.12 1.12
N VAL A 91 5.69 8.05 1.68
CA VAL A 91 6.90 7.37 1.22
C VAL A 91 6.57 6.11 0.40
N ASN A 92 7.48 5.75 -0.52
CA ASN A 92 7.41 4.51 -1.30
C ASN A 92 6.17 4.34 -2.19
N LEU A 93 5.58 5.43 -2.69
CA LEU A 93 4.45 5.39 -3.63
C LEU A 93 4.89 5.11 -5.07
N LYS A 94 6.17 5.28 -5.42
CA LYS A 94 6.68 4.95 -6.74
C LYS A 94 6.46 3.46 -7.04
N GLY A 95 5.92 3.16 -8.21
CA GLY A 95 5.68 1.80 -8.69
C GLY A 95 6.96 1.00 -8.92
N HIS A 96 6.81 -0.29 -9.19
CA HIS A 96 7.96 -1.15 -9.48
C HIS A 96 8.65 -0.69 -10.77
N ARG A 97 9.99 -0.69 -10.78
CA ARG A 97 10.80 -0.20 -11.91
C ARG A 97 10.49 -0.85 -13.26
N THR A 98 9.96 -2.08 -13.27
CA THR A 98 9.60 -2.80 -14.49
C THR A 98 8.17 -2.53 -14.97
N VAL A 99 7.29 -2.02 -14.09
CA VAL A 99 5.87 -1.78 -14.38
C VAL A 99 5.58 -0.28 -14.52
N GLY A 100 6.34 0.55 -13.80
CA GLY A 100 6.12 1.99 -13.75
C GLY A 100 4.94 2.39 -12.87
N GLY A 101 4.44 3.61 -13.08
CA GLY A 101 3.31 4.16 -12.34
C GLY A 101 3.55 4.31 -10.84
N MET A 102 2.49 4.15 -10.08
CA MET A 102 2.47 4.26 -8.62
C MET A 102 1.93 3.00 -7.96
N ARG A 103 2.25 2.81 -6.69
CA ARG A 103 1.76 1.67 -5.90
C ARG A 103 1.60 2.06 -4.44
N ALA A 104 0.40 1.96 -3.93
CA ALA A 104 0.15 2.03 -2.50
C ALA A 104 0.32 0.64 -1.86
N SER A 105 1.20 0.54 -0.87
CA SER A 105 1.43 -0.67 -0.07
C SER A 105 0.72 -0.52 1.27
N ILE A 106 -0.48 -1.10 1.38
CA ILE A 106 -1.39 -0.95 2.52
C ILE A 106 -1.48 -2.22 3.37
N TYR A 107 -0.32 -2.77 3.72
CA TYR A 107 -0.22 -4.02 4.49
C TYR A 107 -0.95 -3.97 5.84
N ASN A 108 -0.99 -5.12 6.52
CA ASN A 108 -1.73 -5.31 7.78
C ASN A 108 -1.48 -4.23 8.84
N ALA A 109 -0.25 -3.73 8.96
CA ALA A 109 0.12 -2.71 9.94
C ALA A 109 -0.23 -1.27 9.53
N MET A 110 -0.62 -1.03 8.26
CA MET A 110 -1.05 0.30 7.82
C MET A 110 -2.40 0.65 8.45
N PRO A 111 -2.50 1.74 9.21
CA PRO A 111 -3.77 2.20 9.77
C PRO A 111 -4.70 2.74 8.67
N ILE A 112 -6.01 2.70 8.91
CA ILE A 112 -7.04 3.21 7.97
C ILE A 112 -6.82 4.68 7.66
N GLU A 113 -6.49 5.47 8.68
CA GLU A 113 -6.23 6.91 8.56
C GLU A 113 -5.10 7.24 7.57
N GLY A 114 -4.13 6.33 7.42
CA GLY A 114 -3.07 6.47 6.43
C GLY A 114 -3.59 6.36 5.00
N VAL A 115 -4.56 5.47 4.77
CA VAL A 115 -5.20 5.30 3.47
C VAL A 115 -6.15 6.46 3.17
N GLU A 116 -6.91 6.91 4.15
CA GLU A 116 -7.81 8.08 4.04
C GLU A 116 -7.02 9.34 3.67
N LYS A 117 -5.92 9.62 4.36
CA LYS A 117 -5.03 10.74 4.03
C LYS A 117 -4.45 10.66 2.63
N LEU A 118 -4.10 9.46 2.16
CA LEU A 118 -3.65 9.26 0.79
C LEU A 118 -4.75 9.62 -0.21
N VAL A 119 -5.98 9.15 0.01
CA VAL A 119 -7.13 9.46 -0.86
C VAL A 119 -7.46 10.95 -0.85
N GLU A 120 -7.39 11.62 0.30
CA GLU A 120 -7.57 13.08 0.38
C GLU A 120 -6.50 13.83 -0.43
N PHE A 121 -5.23 13.41 -0.31
CA PHE A 121 -4.14 13.97 -1.10
C PHE A 121 -4.36 13.74 -2.61
N MET A 122 -4.76 12.54 -3.01
CA MET A 122 -5.08 12.22 -4.40
C MET A 122 -6.22 13.08 -4.95
N LYS A 123 -7.30 13.26 -4.17
CA LYS A 123 -8.41 14.15 -4.55
C LYS A 123 -7.97 15.60 -4.74
N LYS A 124 -7.08 16.10 -3.88
CA LYS A 124 -6.52 17.44 -4.01
C LYS A 124 -5.68 17.54 -5.28
N PHE A 125 -4.78 16.60 -5.49
CA PHE A 125 -3.92 16.55 -6.68
C PHE A 125 -4.74 16.48 -7.97
N GLU A 126 -5.81 15.68 -8.01
CA GLU A 126 -6.73 15.58 -9.15
C GLU A 126 -7.37 16.92 -9.46
N LYS A 127 -7.85 17.68 -8.46
CA LYS A 127 -8.44 19.02 -8.67
C LYS A 127 -7.46 20.04 -9.23
N GLU A 128 -6.17 19.88 -8.93
CA GLU A 128 -5.12 20.81 -9.36
C GLU A 128 -4.54 20.46 -10.74
N ASN A 129 -4.78 19.24 -11.24
CA ASN A 129 -4.12 18.71 -12.46
C ASN A 129 -5.08 18.04 -13.46
N ALA A 130 -6.38 18.02 -13.23
CA ALA A 130 -7.39 17.46 -14.14
C ALA A 130 -8.04 18.54 -15.01
#